data_2d942307c9084a5ec517ff06ee64de4e
#
_entry.id   2d942307c9084a5ec517ff06ee64de4e
#
_cell.length_a   1.000
_cell.length_b   1.000
_cell.length_c   1.000
_cell.angle_alpha   90.00
_cell.angle_beta   90.00
_cell.angle_gamma   90.00
#
_symmetry.space_group_name_H-M   'P 1'
#
loop_
_entity.id
_entity.type
_entity.pdbx_description
1 polymer ?
#
loop_
_entity_poly.entity_id
_entity_poly.type
_entity_poly.pdbx_seq_one_letter_code
_entity_poly.pdbx_strand_id
1 'polypeptide(L)'
;MKMKTVGDKVTEFAVTGVKPGALTPDGAFETITDQSFEGKWKVVVFYPKDFTFVCPTEIVAYDKLVNDFADRDAVLLTGSTDNEFCKLAWRANHEDLKKTNSWMFADVARGSLSLAEQLGVFYAPAGAALRATFIIDPDNIIQHVTVNNLDVGRSPDETLRVLDALQTGELCPCNRSI
;
A
#
# COMPACT_ATOMS: atom_id res chain seq x y z
N MET A 1 -16.01 6.98 10.64
CA MET A 1 -16.44 6.28 9.42
C MET A 1 -16.26 4.78 9.65
N LYS A 2 -17.09 3.90 9.04
CA LYS A 2 -16.94 2.44 9.19
C LYS A 2 -15.79 1.96 8.30
N MET A 3 -14.91 1.10 8.82
CA MET A 3 -13.85 0.48 8.03
C MET A 3 -14.46 -0.38 6.91
N LYS A 4 -13.94 -0.23 5.69
CA LYS A 4 -14.25 -1.14 4.58
C LYS A 4 -13.56 -2.48 4.80
N THR A 5 -14.21 -3.54 4.37
CA THR A 5 -13.78 -4.92 4.61
C THR A 5 -13.94 -5.79 3.36
N VAL A 6 -13.69 -7.07 3.48
CA VAL A 6 -13.83 -8.05 2.39
C VAL A 6 -15.23 -7.98 1.78
N GLY A 7 -15.28 -7.91 0.45
CA GLY A 7 -16.48 -7.75 -0.36
C GLY A 7 -16.89 -6.30 -0.65
N ASP A 8 -16.33 -5.32 0.07
CA ASP A 8 -16.58 -3.91 -0.23
C ASP A 8 -15.79 -3.46 -1.47
N LYS A 9 -16.41 -2.64 -2.30
CA LYS A 9 -15.75 -2.03 -3.46
C LYS A 9 -14.99 -0.78 -3.02
N VAL A 10 -13.74 -0.66 -3.48
CA VAL A 10 -12.97 0.60 -3.43
C VAL A 10 -13.59 1.55 -4.45
N THR A 11 -14.05 2.70 -3.96
CA THR A 11 -14.68 3.71 -4.79
C THR A 11 -13.65 4.70 -5.33
N GLU A 12 -14.08 5.62 -6.17
CA GLU A 12 -13.25 6.64 -6.78
C GLU A 12 -12.32 7.34 -5.78
N PHE A 13 -11.03 7.35 -6.09
CA PHE A 13 -10.00 8.08 -5.35
C PHE A 13 -8.94 8.61 -6.32
N ALA A 14 -8.14 9.56 -5.86
CA ALA A 14 -6.95 10.02 -6.56
C ALA A 14 -5.86 10.36 -5.54
N VAL A 15 -4.70 9.73 -5.68
CA VAL A 15 -3.52 10.00 -4.86
C VAL A 15 -2.32 10.29 -5.77
N THR A 16 -1.32 11.01 -5.28
CA THR A 16 -0.08 11.22 -6.03
C THR A 16 0.91 10.12 -5.70
N GLY A 17 1.31 9.34 -6.69
CA GLY A 17 2.34 8.30 -6.58
C GLY A 17 3.72 8.83 -6.92
N VAL A 18 4.71 8.47 -6.12
CA VAL A 18 6.13 8.54 -6.46
C VAL A 18 6.49 7.24 -7.18
N LYS A 19 6.95 7.36 -8.42
CA LYS A 19 7.26 6.21 -9.29
C LYS A 19 8.35 5.31 -8.70
N PRO A 20 8.34 4.02 -9.03
CA PRO A 20 9.40 3.09 -8.67
C PRO A 20 10.79 3.62 -9.03
N GLY A 21 11.73 3.54 -8.08
CA GLY A 21 13.12 3.96 -8.29
C GLY A 21 13.38 5.47 -8.44
N ALA A 22 12.34 6.33 -8.44
CA ALA A 22 12.54 7.78 -8.58
C ALA A 22 13.29 8.35 -7.37
N LEU A 23 14.34 9.13 -7.64
CA LEU A 23 15.19 9.79 -6.63
C LEU A 23 15.26 11.32 -6.82
N THR A 24 14.76 11.84 -7.94
CA THR A 24 14.73 13.27 -8.26
C THR A 24 13.32 13.66 -8.69
N PRO A 25 12.91 14.93 -8.59
CA PRO A 25 11.54 15.36 -8.92
C PRO A 25 11.15 15.22 -10.40
N ASP A 26 12.14 15.18 -11.30
CA ASP A 26 11.89 15.14 -12.72
C ASP A 26 11.21 13.83 -13.15
N GLY A 27 9.95 13.95 -13.60
CA GLY A 27 9.13 12.80 -14.00
C GLY A 27 8.77 11.80 -12.90
N ALA A 28 9.03 12.13 -11.61
CA ALA A 28 8.86 11.24 -10.49
C ALA A 28 7.40 10.95 -10.11
N PHE A 29 6.49 11.87 -10.44
CA PHE A 29 5.13 11.83 -9.91
C PHE A 29 4.12 11.40 -10.97
N GLU A 30 3.12 10.64 -10.52
CA GLU A 30 1.98 10.23 -11.35
C GLU A 30 0.72 10.14 -10.49
N THR A 31 -0.43 10.49 -11.05
CA THR A 31 -1.71 10.31 -10.36
C THR A 31 -2.14 8.86 -10.44
N ILE A 32 -2.37 8.24 -9.28
CA ILE A 32 -2.93 6.90 -9.13
C ILE A 32 -4.40 7.04 -8.73
N THR A 33 -5.28 6.35 -9.46
CA THR A 33 -6.72 6.32 -9.25
C THR A 33 -7.22 4.89 -9.10
N ASP A 34 -8.48 4.71 -8.81
CA ASP A 34 -9.16 3.40 -8.84
C ASP A 34 -9.13 2.75 -10.24
N GLN A 35 -8.94 3.53 -11.31
CA GLN A 35 -8.79 3.05 -12.69
C GLN A 35 -7.34 2.74 -13.07
N SER A 36 -6.38 3.12 -12.24
CA SER A 36 -4.98 2.78 -12.49
C SER A 36 -4.75 1.28 -12.30
N PHE A 37 -3.81 0.73 -13.09
CA PHE A 37 -3.45 -0.70 -13.04
C PHE A 37 -4.64 -1.63 -13.36
N GLU A 38 -5.40 -1.31 -14.41
CA GLU A 38 -6.53 -2.11 -14.88
C GLU A 38 -6.10 -3.59 -15.11
N GLY A 39 -6.95 -4.52 -14.72
CA GLY A 39 -6.70 -5.95 -14.82
C GLY A 39 -5.72 -6.52 -13.79
N LYS A 40 -5.11 -5.69 -12.95
CA LYS A 40 -4.14 -6.13 -11.93
C LYS A 40 -4.73 -6.14 -10.53
N TRP A 41 -4.23 -7.05 -9.72
CA TRP A 41 -4.38 -6.99 -8.27
C TRP A 41 -3.61 -5.80 -7.69
N LYS A 42 -4.05 -5.27 -6.58
CA LYS A 42 -3.40 -4.15 -5.89
C LYS A 42 -3.16 -4.53 -4.43
N VAL A 43 -1.91 -4.49 -4.02
CA VAL A 43 -1.51 -4.64 -2.61
C VAL A 43 -1.24 -3.25 -2.07
N VAL A 44 -2.18 -2.71 -1.31
CA VAL A 44 -2.13 -1.34 -0.78
C VAL A 44 -1.71 -1.39 0.68
N VAL A 45 -0.54 -0.84 0.99
CA VAL A 45 0.12 -0.89 2.29
C VAL A 45 0.21 0.50 2.88
N PHE A 46 -0.68 0.84 3.80
CA PHE A 46 -0.59 2.08 4.57
C PHE A 46 0.41 1.94 5.71
N TYR A 47 1.21 2.97 5.93
CA TYR A 47 2.04 3.15 7.10
C TYR A 47 1.81 4.54 7.71
N PRO A 48 2.10 4.78 9.01
CA PRO A 48 1.68 6.01 9.68
C PRO A 48 2.32 7.28 9.14
N LYS A 49 3.66 7.35 9.13
CA LYS A 49 4.40 8.59 8.82
C LYS A 49 5.75 8.31 8.16
N ASP A 50 6.13 9.22 7.28
CA ASP A 50 7.46 9.26 6.71
C ASP A 50 8.49 9.70 7.78
N PHE A 51 9.78 9.44 7.54
CA PHE A 51 10.90 9.79 8.42
C PHE A 51 10.79 9.24 9.86
N THR A 52 10.23 8.02 10.02
CA THR A 52 10.12 7.31 11.30
C THR A 52 10.98 6.06 11.33
N PHE A 53 10.88 5.26 12.40
CA PHE A 53 11.82 4.15 12.66
C PHE A 53 11.30 2.77 12.19
N VAL A 54 10.03 2.46 12.38
CA VAL A 54 9.43 1.18 11.99
C VAL A 54 9.03 1.18 10.51
N CYS A 55 8.50 2.30 10.01
CA CYS A 55 7.95 2.38 8.65
C CYS A 55 8.96 2.03 7.55
N PRO A 56 10.24 2.50 7.58
CA PRO A 56 11.18 2.13 6.54
C PRO A 56 11.49 0.63 6.52
N THR A 57 11.48 -0.04 7.68
CA THR A 57 11.71 -1.49 7.75
C THR A 57 10.61 -2.28 7.06
N GLU A 58 9.34 -1.85 7.20
CA GLU A 58 8.20 -2.45 6.51
C GLU A 58 8.27 -2.22 4.99
N ILE A 59 8.52 -0.96 4.56
CA ILE A 59 8.62 -0.63 3.13
C ILE A 59 9.69 -1.49 2.46
N VAL A 60 10.87 -1.58 3.06
CA VAL A 60 11.98 -2.41 2.55
C VAL A 60 11.62 -3.89 2.54
N ALA A 61 10.93 -4.38 3.56
CA ALA A 61 10.52 -5.78 3.62
C ALA A 61 9.48 -6.13 2.53
N TYR A 62 8.49 -5.25 2.32
CA TYR A 62 7.53 -5.40 1.21
C TYR A 62 8.22 -5.26 -0.16
N ASP A 63 9.15 -4.32 -0.31
CA ASP A 63 9.86 -4.09 -1.59
C ASP A 63 10.73 -5.27 -2.01
N LYS A 64 11.25 -6.06 -1.07
CA LYS A 64 11.98 -7.30 -1.37
C LYS A 64 11.12 -8.31 -2.14
N LEU A 65 9.81 -8.25 -1.97
CA LEU A 65 8.83 -9.10 -2.64
C LEU A 65 8.16 -8.41 -3.86
N VAL A 66 8.66 -7.24 -4.29
CA VAL A 66 8.01 -6.47 -5.38
C VAL A 66 7.91 -7.27 -6.67
N ASN A 67 8.92 -8.06 -7.00
CA ASN A 67 8.91 -8.93 -8.17
C ASN A 67 7.97 -10.14 -7.97
N ASP A 68 7.93 -10.71 -6.77
CA ASP A 68 7.00 -11.81 -6.44
C ASP A 68 5.54 -11.37 -6.58
N PHE A 69 5.22 -10.13 -6.18
CA PHE A 69 3.91 -9.54 -6.42
C PHE A 69 3.66 -9.31 -7.92
N ALA A 70 4.65 -8.78 -8.64
CA ALA A 70 4.54 -8.54 -10.09
C ALA A 70 4.31 -9.83 -10.89
N ASP A 71 4.99 -10.93 -10.53
CA ASP A 71 4.82 -12.26 -11.13
C ASP A 71 3.39 -12.83 -10.93
N ARG A 72 2.66 -12.27 -9.98
CA ARG A 72 1.26 -12.58 -9.68
C ARG A 72 0.27 -11.54 -10.20
N ASP A 73 0.67 -10.76 -11.19
CA ASP A 73 -0.12 -9.65 -11.73
C ASP A 73 -0.61 -8.67 -10.64
N ALA A 74 0.18 -8.47 -9.59
CA ALA A 74 -0.14 -7.57 -8.50
C ALA A 74 0.82 -6.37 -8.45
N VAL A 75 0.28 -5.19 -8.19
CA VAL A 75 1.04 -3.96 -7.99
C VAL A 75 1.15 -3.65 -6.50
N LEU A 76 2.37 -3.45 -6.02
CA LEU A 76 2.63 -3.04 -4.65
C LEU A 76 2.61 -1.51 -4.53
N LEU A 77 1.72 -1.01 -3.70
CA LEU A 77 1.54 0.41 -3.40
C LEU A 77 1.76 0.63 -1.91
N THR A 78 2.83 1.29 -1.52
CA THR A 78 3.09 1.69 -0.13
C THR A 78 2.78 3.18 0.05
N GLY A 79 2.23 3.61 1.17
CA GLY A 79 1.92 5.02 1.34
C GLY A 79 1.48 5.46 2.73
N SER A 80 1.46 6.76 2.92
CA SER A 80 1.00 7.44 4.13
C SER A 80 0.26 8.74 3.78
N THR A 81 -0.25 9.44 4.77
CA THR A 81 -0.89 10.75 4.60
C THR A 81 0.10 11.90 4.42
N ASP A 82 1.41 11.65 4.42
CA ASP A 82 2.42 12.64 4.05
C ASP A 82 2.44 12.88 2.54
N ASN A 83 2.95 14.07 2.13
CA ASN A 83 2.92 14.48 0.73
C ASN A 83 4.00 13.80 -0.14
N GLU A 84 3.85 13.93 -1.44
CA GLU A 84 4.69 13.32 -2.47
C GLU A 84 6.17 13.79 -2.41
N PHE A 85 6.40 15.06 -2.10
CA PHE A 85 7.77 15.59 -1.99
C PHE A 85 8.48 15.05 -0.75
N CYS A 86 7.75 14.87 0.36
CA CYS A 86 8.25 14.22 1.57
C CYS A 86 8.70 12.78 1.25
N LYS A 87 7.86 12.01 0.57
CA LYS A 87 8.17 10.62 0.16
C LYS A 87 9.40 10.55 -0.76
N LEU A 88 9.46 11.41 -1.76
CA LEU A 88 10.60 11.46 -2.67
C LEU A 88 11.90 11.80 -1.94
N ALA A 89 11.87 12.85 -1.09
CA ALA A 89 13.01 13.26 -0.29
C ALA A 89 13.46 12.14 0.67
N TRP A 90 12.51 11.46 1.32
CA TRP A 90 12.82 10.34 2.21
C TRP A 90 13.44 9.17 1.47
N ARG A 91 12.87 8.76 0.33
CA ARG A 91 13.48 7.74 -0.52
C ARG A 91 14.91 8.13 -0.93
N ALA A 92 15.12 9.34 -1.43
CA ALA A 92 16.41 9.78 -1.92
C ALA A 92 17.51 9.84 -0.83
N ASN A 93 17.12 10.16 0.41
CA ASN A 93 18.07 10.39 1.50
C ASN A 93 18.20 9.21 2.49
N HIS A 94 17.36 8.18 2.40
CA HIS A 94 17.44 7.00 3.28
C HIS A 94 18.22 5.87 2.59
N GLU A 95 19.19 5.30 3.32
CA GLU A 95 20.14 4.35 2.72
C GLU A 95 19.51 3.11 2.09
N ASP A 96 18.46 2.59 2.69
CA ASP A 96 17.76 1.42 2.19
C ASP A 96 16.59 1.78 1.26
N LEU A 97 15.84 2.86 1.54
CA LEU A 97 14.71 3.26 0.71
C LEU A 97 15.12 3.70 -0.70
N LYS A 98 16.34 4.26 -0.88
CA LYS A 98 16.85 4.65 -2.20
C LYS A 98 17.01 3.47 -3.17
N LYS A 99 17.00 2.23 -2.66
CA LYS A 99 17.12 0.99 -3.42
C LYS A 99 15.75 0.40 -3.76
N THR A 100 14.66 0.96 -3.21
CA THR A 100 13.31 0.40 -3.38
C THR A 100 12.74 0.71 -4.77
N ASN A 101 11.98 -0.25 -5.29
CA ASN A 101 11.37 -0.20 -6.61
C ASN A 101 9.84 -0.35 -6.60
N SER A 102 9.22 -0.16 -5.45
CA SER A 102 7.76 -0.08 -5.30
C SER A 102 7.25 1.35 -5.44
N TRP A 103 5.97 1.50 -5.72
CA TRP A 103 5.30 2.80 -5.66
C TRP A 103 5.20 3.31 -4.22
N MET A 104 5.37 4.63 -4.02
CA MET A 104 5.04 5.29 -2.76
C MET A 104 3.96 6.34 -3.01
N PHE A 105 2.74 6.12 -2.51
CA PHE A 105 1.64 7.07 -2.70
C PHE A 105 1.49 8.05 -1.53
N ALA A 106 1.15 9.28 -1.88
CA ALA A 106 0.85 10.37 -0.96
C ALA A 106 -0.67 10.53 -0.85
N ASP A 107 -1.25 10.13 0.28
CA ASP A 107 -2.68 10.17 0.54
C ASP A 107 -3.08 11.48 1.22
N VAL A 108 -2.88 12.59 0.52
CA VAL A 108 -3.22 13.93 1.00
C VAL A 108 -4.66 14.26 0.64
N ALA A 109 -5.49 14.57 1.64
CA ALA A 109 -6.86 15.03 1.42
C ALA A 109 -6.86 16.36 0.63
N ARG A 110 -7.49 16.39 -0.54
CA ARG A 110 -7.55 17.55 -1.44
C ARG A 110 -9.00 17.93 -1.74
N GLY A 111 -9.73 18.40 -0.72
CA GLY A 111 -11.15 18.79 -0.86
C GLY A 111 -12.14 17.63 -0.86
N SER A 112 -11.64 16.41 -0.68
CA SER A 112 -12.39 15.17 -0.47
C SER A 112 -11.75 14.36 0.66
N LEU A 113 -12.37 13.25 1.04
CA LEU A 113 -11.76 12.32 2.00
C LEU A 113 -10.48 11.72 1.40
N SER A 114 -9.43 11.59 2.22
CA SER A 114 -8.26 10.79 1.89
C SER A 114 -8.64 9.32 1.66
N LEU A 115 -7.80 8.56 0.97
CA LEU A 115 -8.03 7.14 0.76
C LEU A 115 -8.07 6.38 2.11
N ALA A 116 -7.21 6.75 3.07
CA ALA A 116 -7.22 6.19 4.42
C ALA A 116 -8.53 6.46 5.16
N GLU A 117 -9.13 7.66 4.99
CA GLU A 117 -10.45 7.97 5.54
C GLU A 117 -11.56 7.17 4.85
N GLN A 118 -11.53 7.08 3.51
CA GLN A 118 -12.51 6.30 2.75
C GLN A 118 -12.50 4.81 3.13
N LEU A 119 -11.31 4.24 3.34
CA LEU A 119 -11.13 2.86 3.76
C LEU A 119 -11.36 2.65 5.27
N GLY A 120 -11.48 3.73 6.04
CA GLY A 120 -11.75 3.69 7.48
C GLY A 120 -10.53 3.31 8.33
N VAL A 121 -9.32 3.56 7.84
CA VAL A 121 -8.06 3.27 8.54
C VAL A 121 -7.30 4.54 8.97
N PHE A 122 -7.85 5.71 8.76
CA PHE A 122 -7.32 6.95 9.29
C PHE A 122 -7.57 7.03 10.80
N TYR A 123 -6.50 7.14 11.58
CA TYR A 123 -6.53 7.24 13.03
C TYR A 123 -6.38 8.70 13.46
N ALA A 124 -7.50 9.37 13.68
CA ALA A 124 -7.55 10.80 13.96
C ALA A 124 -6.67 11.26 15.14
N PRO A 125 -6.56 10.51 16.27
CA PRO A 125 -5.69 10.92 17.38
C PRO A 125 -4.21 11.06 17.02
N ALA A 126 -3.73 10.28 16.03
CA ALA A 126 -2.35 10.37 15.54
C ALA A 126 -2.23 11.26 14.30
N GLY A 127 -3.36 11.65 13.67
CA GLY A 127 -3.38 12.37 12.40
C GLY A 127 -2.72 11.56 11.26
N ALA A 128 -2.86 10.23 11.27
CA ALA A 128 -2.15 9.34 10.35
C ALA A 128 -2.96 8.06 10.08
N ALA A 129 -2.61 7.33 9.04
CA ALA A 129 -3.16 6.01 8.81
C ALA A 129 -2.62 4.98 9.82
N LEU A 130 -3.44 3.99 10.16
CA LEU A 130 -2.99 2.77 10.83
C LEU A 130 -2.09 1.95 9.90
N ARG A 131 -1.42 0.93 10.42
CA ARG A 131 -0.66 -0.02 9.62
C ARG A 131 -1.63 -1.02 8.97
N ALA A 132 -2.24 -0.60 7.87
CA ALA A 132 -3.25 -1.37 7.17
C ALA A 132 -2.73 -1.90 5.83
N THR A 133 -3.05 -3.17 5.53
CA THR A 133 -2.78 -3.78 4.23
C THR A 133 -4.12 -4.23 3.64
N PHE A 134 -4.38 -3.84 2.41
CA PHE A 134 -5.50 -4.30 1.62
C PHE A 134 -4.99 -5.08 0.40
N ILE A 135 -5.59 -6.23 0.13
CA ILE A 135 -5.47 -6.90 -1.17
C ILE A 135 -6.78 -6.68 -1.90
N ILE A 136 -6.68 -6.05 -3.06
CA ILE A 136 -7.81 -5.61 -3.88
C ILE A 136 -7.69 -6.30 -5.23
N ASP A 137 -8.76 -6.92 -5.69
CA ASP A 137 -8.80 -7.62 -6.97
C ASP A 137 -8.90 -6.67 -8.18
N PRO A 138 -8.83 -7.19 -9.43
CA PRO A 138 -8.97 -6.39 -10.64
C PRO A 138 -10.29 -5.60 -10.78
N ASP A 139 -11.36 -6.06 -10.12
CA ASP A 139 -12.69 -5.42 -10.13
C ASP A 139 -12.83 -4.34 -9.03
N ASN A 140 -11.73 -4.03 -8.34
CA ASN A 140 -11.67 -3.13 -7.19
C ASN A 140 -12.45 -3.61 -5.96
N ILE A 141 -12.63 -4.92 -5.80
CA ILE A 141 -13.24 -5.52 -4.60
C ILE A 141 -12.13 -5.91 -3.61
N ILE A 142 -12.31 -5.53 -2.36
CA ILE A 142 -11.39 -5.90 -1.28
C ILE A 142 -11.54 -7.40 -1.00
N GLN A 143 -10.44 -8.15 -1.11
CA GLN A 143 -10.38 -9.58 -0.86
C GLN A 143 -9.70 -9.94 0.47
N HIS A 144 -8.88 -9.02 1.01
CA HIS A 144 -8.22 -9.19 2.31
C HIS A 144 -7.95 -7.85 2.96
N VAL A 145 -8.03 -7.81 4.30
CA VAL A 145 -7.66 -6.65 5.12
C VAL A 145 -6.92 -7.12 6.36
N THR A 146 -5.78 -6.52 6.63
CA THR A 146 -5.06 -6.62 7.91
C THR A 146 -4.80 -5.23 8.45
N VAL A 147 -5.06 -5.00 9.74
CA VAL A 147 -4.81 -3.72 10.41
C VAL A 147 -4.11 -3.97 11.73
N ASN A 148 -2.88 -3.45 11.87
CA ASN A 148 -2.13 -3.48 13.11
C ASN A 148 -2.14 -2.11 13.81
N ASN A 149 -1.92 -2.13 15.12
CA ASN A 149 -1.62 -0.92 15.90
C ASN A 149 -0.33 -0.26 15.37
N LEU A 150 -0.17 1.02 15.65
CA LEU A 150 0.93 1.87 15.17
C LEU A 150 2.33 1.32 15.50
N ASP A 151 2.46 0.58 16.61
CA ASP A 151 3.73 0.07 17.10
C ASP A 151 4.11 -1.32 16.59
N VAL A 152 3.21 -1.98 15.83
CA VAL A 152 3.37 -3.39 15.43
C VAL A 152 3.49 -3.51 13.92
N GLY A 153 4.68 -3.88 13.43
CA GLY A 153 4.95 -4.16 12.02
C GLY A 153 4.20 -5.41 11.52
N ARG A 154 4.14 -5.55 10.19
CA ARG A 154 3.42 -6.62 9.49
C ARG A 154 4.38 -7.62 8.87
N SER A 155 3.84 -8.77 8.43
CA SER A 155 4.56 -9.80 7.68
C SER A 155 4.22 -9.68 6.18
N PRO A 156 5.14 -9.24 5.32
CA PRO A 156 4.94 -9.24 3.87
C PRO A 156 4.76 -10.65 3.29
N ASP A 157 5.44 -11.65 3.85
CA ASP A 157 5.33 -13.05 3.42
C ASP A 157 3.89 -13.57 3.59
N GLU A 158 3.23 -13.20 4.69
CA GLU A 158 1.82 -13.55 4.90
C GLU A 158 0.92 -12.83 3.88
N THR A 159 1.21 -11.59 3.53
CA THR A 159 0.48 -10.88 2.49
C THR A 159 0.61 -11.59 1.14
N LEU A 160 1.82 -12.02 0.77
CA LEU A 160 2.08 -12.77 -0.46
C LEU A 160 1.37 -14.12 -0.45
N ARG A 161 1.45 -14.87 0.67
CA ARG A 161 0.76 -16.15 0.85
C ARG A 161 -0.75 -16.02 0.67
N VAL A 162 -1.35 -14.96 1.23
CA VAL A 162 -2.80 -14.72 1.09
C VAL A 162 -3.16 -14.35 -0.35
N LEU A 163 -2.36 -13.53 -1.04
CA LEU A 163 -2.57 -13.22 -2.45
C LEU A 163 -2.56 -14.49 -3.31
N ASP A 164 -1.57 -15.37 -3.11
CA ASP A 164 -1.53 -16.66 -3.80
C ASP A 164 -2.77 -17.49 -3.56
N ALA A 165 -3.20 -17.59 -2.31
CA ALA A 165 -4.40 -18.34 -1.95
C ALA A 165 -5.66 -17.78 -2.63
N LEU A 166 -5.80 -16.45 -2.68
CA LEU A 166 -6.93 -15.77 -3.33
C LEU A 166 -6.99 -16.03 -4.83
N GLN A 167 -5.82 -16.09 -5.48
CA GLN A 167 -5.73 -16.29 -6.93
C GLN A 167 -6.01 -17.72 -7.38
N THR A 168 -5.94 -18.71 -6.49
CA THR A 168 -6.24 -20.10 -6.86
C THR A 168 -7.73 -20.34 -7.16
N GLY A 169 -8.63 -19.57 -6.55
CA GLY A 169 -10.08 -19.80 -6.60
C GLY A 169 -10.53 -21.06 -5.87
N GLU A 170 -9.63 -21.75 -5.16
CA GLU A 170 -9.90 -23.01 -4.47
C GLU A 170 -10.02 -22.79 -2.95
N LEU A 171 -10.57 -23.80 -2.26
CA LEU A 171 -10.54 -23.84 -0.79
C LEU A 171 -9.10 -24.01 -0.32
N CYS A 172 -8.58 -23.03 0.41
CA CYS A 172 -7.22 -23.05 0.92
C CYS A 172 -7.20 -23.37 2.40
N PRO A 173 -6.57 -24.50 2.81
CA PRO A 173 -6.47 -24.86 4.21
C PRO A 173 -5.58 -23.89 4.99
N CYS A 174 -5.72 -23.91 6.31
CA CYS A 174 -4.87 -23.19 7.24
C CYS A 174 -3.38 -23.45 6.95
N ASN A 175 -2.56 -22.41 7.03
CA ASN A 175 -1.11 -22.47 6.80
C ASN A 175 -0.69 -23.09 5.44
N ARG A 176 -1.51 -22.97 4.40
CA ARG A 176 -1.09 -23.34 3.06
C ARG A 176 0.24 -22.64 2.74
N SER A 177 1.28 -23.41 2.46
CA SER A 177 2.55 -22.88 1.93
C SER A 177 2.41 -22.56 0.44
N ILE A 178 3.12 -21.55 0.01
CA ILE A 178 3.29 -21.14 -1.39
C ILE A 178 4.28 -22.08 -2.07
#